data_adf68cf0b4a5d7e634562e8496171686
#
_entry.id   adf68cf0b4a5d7e634562e8496171686
#
_cell.length_a   1.000
_cell.length_b   1.000
_cell.length_c   1.000
_cell.angle_alpha   90.00
_cell.angle_beta   90.00
_cell.angle_gamma   90.00
#
_symmetry.space_group_name_H-M   'P 1'
#
loop_
_entity.id
_entity.type
_entity.pdbx_description
1 polymer ?
#
loop_
_entity_poly.entity_id
_entity_poly.type
_entity_poly.pdbx_seq_one_letter_code
_entity_poly.pdbx_strand_id
1 'polypeptide(L)'
;MIDNKHVWYGSTLAELVENSKTTAGGANPNFTEEALRETIEKYNSYVSAQKDDDFGKEVLAGAIDLEAIESDPNVGIVISPRKASIHHTMGGVEINTDAEVLDADGNAIAGLWAAGEVTGGIHAGNRLGGNAVADIFTFGHIAGASASK
;
A
#
# COMPACT_ATOMS: atom_id res chain seq x y z
N MET A 1 11.53 7.97 -11.58
CA MET A 1 10.64 6.77 -11.55
C MET A 1 10.27 6.33 -12.95
N ILE A 2 9.88 7.24 -13.83
CA ILE A 2 9.58 6.93 -15.25
C ILE A 2 10.80 6.32 -15.93
N ASP A 3 11.99 6.90 -15.75
CA ASP A 3 13.24 6.40 -16.32
C ASP A 3 13.62 4.98 -15.88
N ASN A 4 13.11 4.51 -14.74
CA ASN A 4 13.38 3.17 -14.19
C ASN A 4 12.37 2.11 -14.67
N LYS A 5 11.47 2.45 -15.58
CA LYS A 5 10.46 1.53 -16.16
C LYS A 5 9.56 0.84 -15.13
N HIS A 6 9.27 1.52 -14.01
CA HIS A 6 8.34 1.07 -12.99
C HIS A 6 7.02 1.86 -12.97
N VAL A 7 6.98 2.94 -13.74
CA VAL A 7 5.81 3.80 -13.89
C VAL A 7 5.76 4.23 -15.36
N TRP A 8 4.60 4.12 -15.96
CA TRP A 8 4.35 4.58 -17.33
C TRP A 8 3.34 5.71 -17.30
N TYR A 9 3.53 6.67 -18.19
CA TYR A 9 2.66 7.80 -18.41
C TYR A 9 2.17 7.77 -19.85
N GLY A 10 0.96 8.26 -20.08
CA GLY A 10 0.43 8.56 -21.39
C GLY A 10 -0.55 9.73 -21.31
N SER A 11 -0.53 10.60 -22.29
CA SER A 11 -1.55 11.63 -22.49
C SER A 11 -2.83 11.07 -23.12
N THR A 12 -2.74 9.83 -23.63
CA THR A 12 -3.88 9.02 -24.10
C THR A 12 -3.72 7.59 -23.63
N LEU A 13 -4.80 6.80 -23.67
CA LEU A 13 -4.73 5.36 -23.35
C LEU A 13 -3.81 4.62 -24.32
N ALA A 14 -3.85 4.95 -25.61
CA ALA A 14 -2.98 4.35 -26.64
C ALA A 14 -1.50 4.61 -26.33
N GLU A 15 -1.14 5.85 -26.00
CA GLU A 15 0.23 6.22 -25.64
C GLU A 15 0.70 5.49 -24.36
N LEU A 16 -0.17 5.42 -23.33
CA LEU A 16 0.14 4.69 -22.11
C LEU A 16 0.44 3.21 -22.38
N VAL A 17 -0.39 2.56 -23.20
CA VAL A 17 -0.20 1.15 -23.59
C VAL A 17 1.11 0.97 -24.35
N GLU A 18 1.42 1.86 -25.27
CA GLU A 18 2.69 1.81 -26.03
C GLU A 18 3.90 1.97 -25.09
N ASN A 19 3.86 2.95 -24.20
CA ASN A 19 4.93 3.18 -23.23
C ASN A 19 5.14 2.01 -22.28
N SER A 20 4.08 1.28 -21.93
CA SER A 20 4.15 0.09 -21.05
C SER A 20 4.93 -1.07 -21.67
N LYS A 21 5.02 -1.15 -22.99
CA LYS A 21 5.78 -2.20 -23.71
C LYS A 21 7.28 -2.18 -23.44
N THR A 22 7.78 -1.05 -22.90
CA THR A 22 9.20 -0.87 -22.54
C THR A 22 9.60 -1.54 -21.20
N THR A 23 8.71 -2.26 -20.57
CA THR A 23 8.93 -2.98 -19.32
C THR A 23 10.08 -3.99 -19.43
N ALA A 24 10.89 -4.12 -18.38
CA ALA A 24 11.98 -5.09 -18.30
C ALA A 24 11.51 -6.57 -18.43
N GLY A 25 10.24 -6.85 -18.08
CA GLY A 25 9.59 -8.16 -18.23
C GLY A 25 8.97 -8.41 -19.62
N GLY A 26 9.10 -7.46 -20.54
CA GLY A 26 8.45 -7.52 -21.85
C GLY A 26 7.01 -6.99 -21.85
N ALA A 27 6.45 -6.81 -23.04
CA ALA A 27 5.07 -6.36 -23.21
C ALA A 27 4.08 -7.43 -22.71
N ASN A 28 3.06 -7.02 -21.97
CA ASN A 28 1.92 -7.88 -21.67
C ASN A 28 0.95 -7.85 -22.87
N PRO A 29 0.75 -8.96 -23.57
CA PRO A 29 -0.11 -8.98 -24.76
C PRO A 29 -1.59 -8.70 -24.44
N ASN A 30 -2.00 -8.89 -23.20
CA ASN A 30 -3.37 -8.62 -22.74
C ASN A 30 -3.57 -7.17 -22.26
N PHE A 31 -2.51 -6.38 -22.16
CA PHE A 31 -2.61 -4.98 -21.81
C PHE A 31 -2.76 -4.15 -23.08
N THR A 32 -4.01 -3.99 -23.51
CA THR A 32 -4.40 -3.25 -24.71
C THR A 32 -5.21 -2.01 -24.33
N GLU A 33 -5.32 -1.05 -25.26
CA GLU A 33 -6.16 0.12 -25.05
C GLU A 33 -7.61 -0.26 -24.76
N GLU A 34 -8.15 -1.24 -25.51
CA GLU A 34 -9.51 -1.74 -25.36
C GLU A 34 -9.73 -2.34 -23.97
N ALA A 35 -8.86 -3.25 -23.53
CA ALA A 35 -8.96 -3.88 -22.21
C ALA A 35 -8.80 -2.87 -21.07
N LEU A 36 -7.96 -1.85 -21.24
CA LEU A 36 -7.81 -0.77 -20.27
C LEU A 36 -9.07 0.09 -20.18
N ARG A 37 -9.64 0.46 -21.33
CA ARG A 37 -10.90 1.21 -21.42
C ARG A 37 -12.04 0.45 -20.74
N GLU A 38 -12.26 -0.79 -21.11
CA GLU A 38 -13.29 -1.64 -20.49
C GLU A 38 -13.12 -1.74 -18.97
N THR A 39 -11.88 -1.88 -18.50
CA THR A 39 -11.57 -1.94 -17.06
C THR A 39 -11.94 -0.65 -16.35
N ILE A 40 -11.62 0.52 -16.94
CA ILE A 40 -11.94 1.83 -16.37
C ILE A 40 -13.45 2.06 -16.38
N GLU A 41 -14.13 1.77 -17.48
CA GLU A 41 -15.59 1.91 -17.58
C GLU A 41 -16.30 1.02 -16.56
N LYS A 42 -15.85 -0.22 -16.40
CA LYS A 42 -16.37 -1.14 -15.40
C LYS A 42 -16.14 -0.61 -13.98
N TYR A 43 -14.94 -0.14 -13.65
CA TYR A 43 -14.65 0.49 -12.36
C TYR A 43 -15.55 1.72 -12.12
N ASN A 44 -15.73 2.57 -13.11
CA ASN A 44 -16.60 3.74 -13.02
C ASN A 44 -18.06 3.35 -12.77
N SER A 45 -18.52 2.22 -13.32
CA SER A 45 -19.86 1.69 -13.02
C SER A 45 -20.00 1.28 -11.56
N TYR A 46 -18.95 0.70 -10.95
CA TYR A 46 -18.94 0.36 -9.52
C TYR A 46 -18.92 1.61 -8.63
N VAL A 47 -18.16 2.63 -9.03
CA VAL A 47 -18.17 3.93 -8.33
C VAL A 47 -19.59 4.53 -8.35
N SER A 48 -20.25 4.51 -9.49
CA SER A 48 -21.63 5.03 -9.64
C SER A 48 -22.64 4.22 -8.83
N ALA A 49 -22.51 2.89 -8.81
CA ALA A 49 -23.36 1.99 -8.04
C ALA A 49 -23.02 1.94 -6.54
N GLN A 50 -21.88 2.50 -6.13
CA GLN A 50 -21.29 2.37 -4.78
C GLN A 50 -21.17 0.91 -4.35
N LYS A 51 -20.87 0.02 -5.31
CA LYS A 51 -20.75 -1.41 -5.10
C LYS A 51 -19.81 -2.04 -6.12
N ASP A 52 -18.84 -2.80 -5.63
CA ASP A 52 -17.96 -3.63 -6.43
C ASP A 52 -18.44 -5.09 -6.38
N ASP A 53 -18.99 -5.56 -7.49
CA ASP A 53 -19.54 -6.92 -7.60
C ASP A 53 -18.45 -7.98 -7.90
N ASP A 54 -17.24 -7.58 -8.32
CA ASP A 54 -16.17 -8.51 -8.64
C ASP A 54 -15.32 -8.88 -7.41
N PHE A 55 -14.91 -7.87 -6.62
CA PHE A 55 -13.93 -8.04 -5.54
C PHE A 55 -14.44 -7.56 -4.18
N GLY A 56 -15.65 -7.01 -4.10
CA GLY A 56 -16.23 -6.52 -2.86
C GLY A 56 -15.46 -5.35 -2.23
N LYS A 57 -14.84 -4.49 -3.04
CA LYS A 57 -14.10 -3.34 -2.55
C LYS A 57 -15.03 -2.36 -1.83
N GLU A 58 -14.82 -2.18 -0.54
CA GLU A 58 -15.69 -1.36 0.32
C GLU A 58 -15.54 0.14 0.07
N VAL A 59 -14.33 0.60 -0.25
CA VAL A 59 -14.04 2.01 -0.49
C VAL A 59 -13.75 2.21 -1.98
N LEU A 60 -14.71 2.80 -2.68
CA LEU A 60 -14.56 3.19 -4.06
C LEU A 60 -14.13 4.65 -4.13
N ALA A 61 -12.92 4.89 -4.67
CA ALA A 61 -12.43 6.24 -4.97
C ALA A 61 -13.29 6.90 -6.07
N GLY A 62 -13.02 8.13 -6.44
CA GLY A 62 -13.74 8.82 -7.53
C GLY A 62 -13.59 8.09 -8.86
N ALA A 63 -14.54 8.33 -9.77
CA ALA A 63 -14.48 7.83 -11.12
C ALA A 63 -13.26 8.40 -11.88
N ILE A 64 -12.77 7.64 -12.83
CA ILE A 64 -11.70 8.06 -13.75
C ILE A 64 -12.36 8.74 -14.95
N ASP A 65 -12.01 10.00 -15.17
CA ASP A 65 -12.58 10.81 -16.26
C ASP A 65 -11.85 10.51 -17.58
N LEU A 66 -12.43 9.58 -18.35
CA LEU A 66 -11.90 9.19 -19.65
C LEU A 66 -12.01 10.33 -20.68
N GLU A 67 -13.05 11.14 -20.62
CA GLU A 67 -13.23 12.25 -21.54
C GLU A 67 -12.14 13.31 -21.34
N ALA A 68 -11.81 13.64 -20.08
CA ALA A 68 -10.73 14.56 -19.78
C ALA A 68 -9.36 14.00 -20.24
N ILE A 69 -9.09 12.71 -20.06
CA ILE A 69 -7.84 12.07 -20.52
C ILE A 69 -7.71 12.12 -22.05
N GLU A 70 -8.80 12.01 -22.79
CA GLU A 70 -8.79 11.94 -24.25
C GLU A 70 -8.84 13.32 -24.93
N SER A 71 -9.40 14.34 -24.27
CA SER A 71 -9.65 15.66 -24.87
C SER A 71 -8.74 16.77 -24.37
N ASP A 72 -8.19 16.68 -23.15
CA ASP A 72 -7.32 17.71 -22.57
C ASP A 72 -5.85 17.29 -22.62
N PRO A 73 -5.01 17.95 -23.44
CA PRO A 73 -3.58 17.61 -23.54
C PRO A 73 -2.78 17.85 -22.23
N ASN A 74 -3.38 18.54 -21.25
CA ASN A 74 -2.76 18.75 -19.94
C ASN A 74 -3.15 17.68 -18.92
N VAL A 75 -4.09 16.80 -19.27
CA VAL A 75 -4.48 15.65 -18.47
C VAL A 75 -3.77 14.42 -19.01
N GLY A 76 -3.34 13.56 -18.12
CA GLY A 76 -2.69 12.30 -18.50
C GLY A 76 -2.96 11.23 -17.47
N ILE A 77 -2.62 10.01 -17.84
CA ILE A 77 -2.80 8.84 -16.99
C ILE A 77 -1.45 8.22 -16.65
N VAL A 78 -1.30 7.81 -15.40
CA VAL A 78 -0.12 7.14 -14.89
C VAL A 78 -0.52 5.74 -14.41
N ILE A 79 0.26 4.74 -14.82
CA ILE A 79 0.08 3.37 -14.35
C ILE A 79 1.40 2.78 -13.85
N SER A 80 1.31 1.92 -12.86
CA SER A 80 2.44 1.13 -12.38
C SER A 80 1.98 -0.27 -11.99
N PRO A 81 2.78 -1.32 -12.27
CA PRO A 81 2.46 -2.67 -11.85
C PRO A 81 2.49 -2.77 -10.33
N ARG A 82 1.57 -3.54 -9.78
CA ARG A 82 1.51 -3.83 -8.35
C ARG A 82 1.32 -5.33 -8.15
N LYS A 83 1.85 -5.81 -7.04
CA LYS A 83 1.56 -7.15 -6.54
C LYS A 83 1.31 -7.08 -5.04
N ALA A 84 0.50 -7.99 -4.53
CA ALA A 84 0.33 -8.12 -3.10
C ALA A 84 1.65 -8.51 -2.43
N SER A 85 1.94 -7.90 -1.29
CA SER A 85 3.10 -8.25 -0.46
C SER A 85 2.76 -7.97 0.99
N ILE A 86 3.37 -8.72 1.88
CA ILE A 86 3.32 -8.42 3.32
C ILE A 86 4.29 -7.29 3.57
N HIS A 87 3.78 -6.20 4.14
CA HIS A 87 4.58 -5.01 4.43
C HIS A 87 4.95 -4.91 5.91
N HIS A 88 4.04 -5.34 6.80
CA HIS A 88 4.18 -5.21 8.25
C HIS A 88 3.37 -6.31 8.95
N THR A 89 3.92 -6.90 10.01
CA THR A 89 3.17 -7.80 10.89
C THR A 89 2.48 -6.98 11.99
N MET A 90 1.21 -7.31 12.29
CA MET A 90 0.47 -6.65 13.38
C MET A 90 0.62 -7.39 14.70
N GLY A 91 0.86 -8.69 14.64
CA GLY A 91 1.18 -9.53 15.78
C GLY A 91 2.67 -9.50 16.11
N GLY A 92 3.00 -9.89 17.33
CA GLY A 92 4.37 -9.93 17.84
C GLY A 92 4.38 -10.19 19.35
N VAL A 93 5.51 -9.98 19.99
CA VAL A 93 5.60 -10.08 21.44
C VAL A 93 4.88 -8.90 22.09
N GLU A 94 4.12 -9.15 23.15
CA GLU A 94 3.48 -8.08 23.93
C GLU A 94 4.50 -7.37 24.80
N ILE A 95 4.35 -6.06 24.93
CA ILE A 95 5.21 -5.21 25.77
C ILE A 95 4.37 -4.32 26.68
N ASN A 96 4.95 -3.94 27.82
CA ASN A 96 4.38 -2.90 28.69
C ASN A 96 4.86 -1.49 28.28
N THR A 97 4.50 -0.49 29.08
CA THR A 97 4.86 0.93 28.85
C THR A 97 6.35 1.22 29.00
N ASP A 98 7.11 0.33 29.64
CA ASP A 98 8.56 0.41 29.75
C ASP A 98 9.29 -0.43 28.69
N ALA A 99 8.54 -0.92 27.70
CA ALA A 99 8.98 -1.78 26.59
C ALA A 99 9.54 -3.14 27.04
N GLU A 100 9.25 -3.59 28.26
CA GLU A 100 9.57 -4.94 28.73
C GLU A 100 8.64 -5.95 28.07
N VAL A 101 9.19 -7.05 27.58
CA VAL A 101 8.42 -8.15 27.00
C VAL A 101 7.62 -8.87 28.07
N LEU A 102 6.36 -9.16 27.81
CA LEU A 102 5.47 -9.86 28.70
C LEU A 102 5.41 -11.35 28.36
N ASP A 103 5.30 -12.19 29.39
CA ASP A 103 4.98 -13.61 29.26
C ASP A 103 3.47 -13.83 29.03
N ALA A 104 3.04 -15.09 28.87
CA ALA A 104 1.64 -15.45 28.64
C ALA A 104 0.69 -15.09 29.80
N ASP A 105 1.24 -14.89 31.02
CA ASP A 105 0.49 -14.51 32.23
C ASP A 105 0.47 -12.97 32.41
N GLY A 106 1.12 -12.19 31.48
CA GLY A 106 1.20 -10.74 31.53
C GLY A 106 2.30 -10.18 32.44
N ASN A 107 3.23 -11.02 32.89
CA ASN A 107 4.36 -10.56 33.72
C ASN A 107 5.55 -10.19 32.85
N ALA A 108 6.30 -9.16 33.26
CA ALA A 108 7.52 -8.77 32.55
C ALA A 108 8.60 -9.85 32.65
N ILE A 109 9.18 -10.22 31.52
CA ILE A 109 10.33 -11.13 31.45
C ILE A 109 11.59 -10.32 31.79
N ALA A 110 12.22 -10.63 32.91
CA ALA A 110 13.37 -9.89 33.38
C ALA A 110 14.53 -9.89 32.38
N GLY A 111 15.06 -8.70 32.06
CA GLY A 111 16.18 -8.51 31.14
C GLY A 111 15.81 -8.61 29.67
N LEU A 112 14.52 -8.58 29.30
CA LEU A 112 14.07 -8.66 27.92
C LEU A 112 13.19 -7.45 27.56
N TRP A 113 13.64 -6.70 26.56
CA TRP A 113 12.89 -5.55 25.99
C TRP A 113 12.71 -5.74 24.48
N ALA A 114 11.66 -5.17 23.94
CA ALA A 114 11.40 -5.19 22.51
C ALA A 114 10.78 -3.88 22.04
N ALA A 115 11.05 -3.51 20.77
CA ALA A 115 10.46 -2.36 20.12
C ALA A 115 10.38 -2.55 18.58
N GLY A 116 9.45 -1.88 17.93
CA GLY A 116 9.26 -1.92 16.49
C GLY A 116 8.42 -3.10 16.03
N GLU A 117 8.59 -3.53 14.79
CA GLU A 117 7.71 -4.52 14.14
C GLU A 117 7.63 -5.87 14.88
N VAL A 118 8.63 -6.22 15.66
CA VAL A 118 8.63 -7.45 16.49
C VAL A 118 7.59 -7.43 17.58
N THR A 119 7.09 -6.24 17.97
CA THR A 119 6.07 -6.07 19.00
C THR A 119 4.67 -6.18 18.42
N GLY A 120 3.74 -6.77 19.21
CA GLY A 120 2.33 -6.88 18.89
C GLY A 120 1.45 -5.95 19.72
N GLY A 121 0.19 -5.78 19.29
CA GLY A 121 -0.83 -5.05 20.06
C GLY A 121 -0.81 -3.53 19.92
N ILE A 122 0.24 -2.92 19.39
CA ILE A 122 0.35 -1.45 19.28
C ILE A 122 -0.53 -0.91 18.15
N HIS A 123 -0.63 -1.61 17.03
CA HIS A 123 -1.27 -1.14 15.80
C HIS A 123 -2.64 -1.77 15.52
N ALA A 124 -3.28 -2.40 16.48
CA ALA A 124 -4.54 -3.11 16.29
C ALA A 124 -4.51 -4.09 15.09
N GLY A 125 -5.58 -4.19 14.31
CA GLY A 125 -5.67 -5.11 13.17
C GLY A 125 -5.06 -4.59 11.86
N ASN A 126 -4.83 -3.28 11.75
CA ASN A 126 -4.25 -2.66 10.56
C ASN A 126 -3.59 -1.32 10.90
N ARG A 127 -2.35 -1.16 10.47
CA ARG A 127 -1.55 0.04 10.74
C ARG A 127 -1.73 1.09 9.66
N LEU A 128 -2.08 2.32 10.06
CA LEU A 128 -2.05 3.48 9.15
C LEU A 128 -0.61 3.74 8.67
N GLY A 129 -0.45 3.99 7.37
CA GLY A 129 0.84 4.28 6.76
C GLY A 129 1.59 5.42 7.48
N GLY A 130 2.88 5.23 7.71
CA GLY A 130 3.73 6.18 8.43
C GLY A 130 3.84 5.93 9.94
N ASN A 131 2.82 5.38 10.60
CA ASN A 131 2.82 5.21 12.07
C ASN A 131 3.92 4.28 12.60
N ALA A 132 4.48 3.39 11.77
CA ALA A 132 5.64 2.60 12.18
C ALA A 132 6.83 3.48 12.57
N VAL A 133 7.01 4.63 11.94
CA VAL A 133 8.12 5.55 12.24
C VAL A 133 7.95 6.12 13.66
N ALA A 134 6.75 6.56 14.02
CA ALA A 134 6.47 7.04 15.39
C ALA A 134 6.69 5.94 16.42
N ASP A 135 6.19 4.72 16.13
CA ASP A 135 6.35 3.55 16.98
C ASP A 135 7.81 3.21 17.24
N ILE A 136 8.61 2.96 16.20
CA ILE A 136 10.01 2.54 16.36
C ILE A 136 10.88 3.58 17.08
N PHE A 137 10.62 4.88 16.89
CA PHE A 137 11.35 5.93 17.61
C PHE A 137 10.92 6.03 19.07
N THR A 138 9.61 5.95 19.35
CA THR A 138 9.08 6.04 20.71
C THR A 138 9.50 4.85 21.55
N PHE A 139 9.13 3.64 21.13
CA PHE A 139 9.43 2.44 21.91
C PHE A 139 10.90 2.03 21.86
N GLY A 140 11.61 2.31 20.76
CA GLY A 140 13.05 2.13 20.68
C GLY A 140 13.80 2.98 21.71
N HIS A 141 13.39 4.25 21.90
CA HIS A 141 13.95 5.12 22.93
C HIS A 141 13.64 4.60 24.35
N ILE A 142 12.38 4.19 24.59
CA ILE A 142 11.96 3.65 25.89
C ILE A 142 12.73 2.36 26.20
N ALA A 143 12.77 1.41 25.27
CA ALA A 143 13.49 0.15 25.45
C ALA A 143 14.97 0.36 25.76
N GLY A 144 15.65 1.26 25.02
CA GLY A 144 17.05 1.61 25.27
C GLY A 144 17.28 2.24 26.64
N ALA A 145 16.40 3.16 27.04
CA ALA A 145 16.48 3.78 28.36
C ALA A 145 16.21 2.79 29.50
N SER A 146 15.24 1.88 29.33
CA SER A 146 14.91 0.86 30.33
C SER A 146 16.02 -0.20 30.47
N ALA A 147 16.61 -0.64 29.37
CA ALA A 147 17.70 -1.61 29.37
C ALA A 147 19.03 -1.08 29.93
N SER A 148 19.16 0.25 30.07
CA SER A 148 20.38 0.88 30.60
C SER A 148 20.38 1.09 32.11
N LYS A 149 19.31 0.76 32.80
CA LYS A 149 19.15 0.87 34.24
C LYS A 149 19.68 -0.39 34.94
#